data_985d3874f8ce1f925f274ffe6d716355
#
_entry.id   985d3874f8ce1f925f274ffe6d716355
#
_cell.length_a   1.000
_cell.length_b   1.000
_cell.length_c   1.000
_cell.angle_alpha   90.00
_cell.angle_beta   90.00
_cell.angle_gamma   90.00
#
_symmetry.space_group_name_H-M   'P 1'
#
loop_
_entity.id
_entity.type
_entity.pdbx_description
1 polymer ?
#
loop_
_entity_poly.entity_id
_entity_poly.type
_entity_poly.pdbx_seq_one_letter_code
_entity_poly.pdbx_strand_id
1 'polypeptide(L)'
;MSPAKQSSQSTGTDVPYGYALSEKTSRTDDQRIKDVTPLPPPEHLIRFFPIAGTPVEALIGDTRERVRRILAGDDDRLLVIIGPCSIHDPQAAMEYARKLKAERAKHADTLEVVMRVYFEKPRTTVGWKGFINDPF
;
A
#
# COMPACT_ATOMS: atom_id res chain seq x y z
N MET A 1 -22.26 23.78 56.20
CA MET A 1 -20.97 23.41 55.64
C MET A 1 -21.18 22.28 54.64
N SER A 2 -21.25 22.58 53.35
CA SER A 2 -21.41 21.58 52.30
C SER A 2 -20.05 21.34 51.64
N PRO A 3 -19.65 20.11 51.33
CA PRO A 3 -18.41 19.85 50.64
C PRO A 3 -18.56 20.05 49.13
N ALA A 4 -17.54 20.64 48.58
CA ALA A 4 -17.41 20.98 47.17
C ALA A 4 -17.31 19.73 46.29
N LYS A 5 -18.01 19.74 45.16
CA LYS A 5 -17.86 18.78 44.08
C LYS A 5 -16.53 19.05 43.36
N GLN A 6 -15.64 18.07 43.41
CA GLN A 6 -14.46 18.04 42.55
C GLN A 6 -14.89 17.64 41.12
N SER A 7 -14.69 18.52 40.17
CA SER A 7 -14.81 18.25 38.75
C SER A 7 -13.60 17.44 38.29
N SER A 8 -13.81 16.20 37.89
CA SER A 8 -12.82 15.41 37.19
C SER A 8 -12.60 15.99 35.78
N GLN A 9 -11.44 16.57 35.56
CA GLN A 9 -10.98 16.93 34.23
C GLN A 9 -10.66 15.65 33.45
N SER A 10 -11.42 15.40 32.40
CA SER A 10 -11.09 14.41 31.39
C SER A 10 -9.89 14.91 30.61
N THR A 11 -8.77 14.22 30.69
CA THR A 11 -7.63 14.41 29.81
C THR A 11 -8.03 13.94 28.41
N GLY A 12 -8.50 14.86 27.59
CA GLY A 12 -8.69 14.64 26.17
C GLY A 12 -7.32 14.38 25.52
N THR A 13 -7.14 13.21 24.97
CA THR A 13 -6.06 12.97 24.03
C THR A 13 -6.39 13.72 22.76
N ASP A 14 -5.70 14.85 22.54
CA ASP A 14 -5.72 15.58 21.28
C ASP A 14 -5.23 14.65 20.17
N VAL A 15 -6.16 14.10 19.40
CA VAL A 15 -5.85 13.44 18.14
C VAL A 15 -5.75 14.55 17.10
N PRO A 16 -4.58 14.80 16.49
CA PRO A 16 -4.34 16.01 15.68
C PRO A 16 -5.08 16.06 14.34
N TYR A 17 -5.93 15.13 14.05
CA TYR A 17 -6.83 15.14 12.91
C TYR A 17 -8.21 14.69 13.39
N GLY A 18 -9.14 15.63 13.47
CA GLY A 18 -10.47 15.51 14.03
C GLY A 18 -11.40 14.48 13.37
N TYR A 19 -11.00 13.25 13.35
CA TYR A 19 -11.89 12.12 13.16
C TYR A 19 -12.37 11.69 14.54
N ALA A 20 -13.43 12.31 15.02
CA ALA A 20 -14.21 11.74 16.09
C ALA A 20 -14.61 10.34 15.62
N LEU A 21 -14.11 9.31 16.30
CA LEU A 21 -14.69 7.96 16.18
C LEU A 21 -16.18 8.15 16.45
N SER A 22 -17.02 7.83 15.49
CA SER A 22 -18.46 7.98 15.64
C SER A 22 -18.86 7.10 16.80
N GLU A 23 -19.20 7.70 17.93
CA GLU A 23 -19.86 6.96 19.01
C GLU A 23 -21.14 6.39 18.42
N LYS A 24 -21.37 5.10 18.64
CA LYS A 24 -22.58 4.43 18.18
C LYS A 24 -23.79 5.22 18.68
N THR A 25 -24.52 5.82 17.75
CA THR A 25 -25.65 6.68 18.08
C THR A 25 -26.98 5.92 18.14
N SER A 26 -26.99 4.68 17.62
CA SER A 26 -28.18 3.86 17.52
C SER A 26 -27.89 2.39 17.84
N ARG A 27 -28.92 1.68 18.32
CA ARG A 27 -28.86 0.22 18.49
C ARG A 27 -28.75 -0.56 17.17
N THR A 28 -28.95 0.12 16.05
CA THR A 28 -28.88 -0.44 14.70
C THR A 28 -27.54 -0.17 14.01
N ASP A 29 -26.72 0.74 14.58
CA ASP A 29 -25.45 1.13 13.99
C ASP A 29 -24.37 0.06 14.23
N ASP A 30 -23.62 -0.23 13.19
CA ASP A 30 -22.39 -1.04 13.25
C ASP A 30 -22.54 -2.42 13.94
N GLN A 31 -23.71 -3.04 13.85
CA GLN A 31 -23.98 -4.29 14.56
C GLN A 31 -23.09 -5.46 14.13
N ARG A 32 -22.55 -5.41 12.89
CA ARG A 32 -21.68 -6.43 12.32
C ARG A 32 -20.21 -6.01 12.27
N ILE A 33 -19.91 -4.80 12.73
CA ILE A 33 -18.53 -4.27 12.81
C ILE A 33 -18.01 -4.57 14.20
N LYS A 34 -16.94 -5.34 14.29
CA LYS A 34 -16.29 -5.70 15.54
C LYS A 34 -15.40 -4.59 16.07
N ASP A 35 -14.66 -3.97 15.14
CA ASP A 35 -13.70 -2.94 15.47
C ASP A 35 -13.45 -2.03 14.26
N VAL A 36 -13.11 -0.77 14.52
CA VAL A 36 -12.71 0.20 13.51
C VAL A 36 -11.38 0.80 13.95
N THR A 37 -10.32 0.43 13.27
CA THR A 37 -8.98 0.95 13.55
C THR A 37 -8.60 2.01 12.53
N PRO A 38 -8.29 3.25 12.95
CA PRO A 38 -7.85 4.29 12.03
C PRO A 38 -6.48 3.91 11.44
N LEU A 39 -6.35 4.04 10.12
CA LEU A 39 -5.07 3.89 9.44
C LEU A 39 -4.20 5.13 9.64
N PRO A 40 -2.89 4.96 9.82
CA PRO A 40 -1.99 6.09 9.86
C PRO A 40 -2.01 6.83 8.50
N PRO A 41 -1.90 8.17 8.49
CA PRO A 41 -1.84 8.91 7.25
C PRO A 41 -0.59 8.52 6.43
N PRO A 42 -0.64 8.62 5.10
CA PRO A 42 0.48 8.24 4.21
C PRO A 42 1.81 8.93 4.58
N GLU A 43 1.75 10.15 5.08
CA GLU A 43 2.93 10.88 5.56
C GLU A 43 3.70 10.14 6.68
N HIS A 44 2.98 9.50 7.59
CA HIS A 44 3.62 8.71 8.64
C HIS A 44 4.33 7.48 8.06
N LEU A 45 3.71 6.80 7.08
CA LEU A 45 4.33 5.66 6.41
C LEU A 45 5.61 6.05 5.66
N ILE A 46 5.63 7.21 5.01
CA ILE A 46 6.81 7.73 4.31
C ILE A 46 7.97 8.00 5.31
N ARG A 47 7.67 8.41 6.53
CA ARG A 47 8.70 8.58 7.57
C ARG A 47 9.31 7.27 8.04
N PHE A 48 8.51 6.19 8.12
CA PHE A 48 9.01 4.86 8.48
C PHE A 48 9.73 4.15 7.33
N PHE A 49 9.31 4.43 6.09
CA PHE A 49 9.86 3.83 4.88
C PHE A 49 10.32 4.93 3.90
N PRO A 50 11.36 5.71 4.27
CA PRO A 50 11.86 6.77 3.39
C PRO A 50 12.44 6.15 2.12
N ILE A 51 12.13 6.75 0.98
CA ILE A 51 12.68 6.34 -0.33
C ILE A 51 13.72 7.33 -0.86
N ALA A 52 13.67 8.59 -0.42
CA ALA A 52 14.59 9.63 -0.87
C ALA A 52 16.05 9.26 -0.63
N GLY A 53 16.88 9.35 -1.66
CA GLY A 53 18.30 8.99 -1.64
C GLY A 53 18.58 7.48 -1.60
N THR A 54 17.57 6.64 -1.76
CA THR A 54 17.73 5.19 -1.75
C THR A 54 17.82 4.59 -3.16
N PRO A 55 18.36 3.36 -3.31
CA PRO A 55 18.31 2.64 -4.58
C PRO A 55 16.90 2.41 -5.13
N VAL A 56 15.88 2.45 -4.26
CA VAL A 56 14.47 2.31 -4.65
C VAL A 56 14.01 3.53 -5.44
N GLU A 57 14.37 4.75 -4.98
CA GLU A 57 14.06 5.99 -5.69
C GLU A 57 14.67 5.99 -7.10
N ALA A 58 15.98 5.66 -7.19
CA ALA A 58 16.67 5.59 -8.48
C ALA A 58 16.01 4.55 -9.41
N LEU A 59 15.77 3.34 -8.91
CA LEU A 59 15.13 2.27 -9.70
C LEU A 59 13.78 2.71 -10.27
N ILE A 60 12.93 3.30 -9.44
CA ILE A 60 11.58 3.71 -9.84
C ILE A 60 11.64 4.92 -10.78
N GLY A 61 12.45 5.93 -10.45
CA GLY A 61 12.63 7.13 -11.27
C GLY A 61 13.14 6.81 -12.66
N ASP A 62 14.24 6.06 -12.75
CA ASP A 62 14.83 5.66 -14.01
C ASP A 62 13.91 4.77 -14.85
N THR A 63 13.19 3.84 -14.19
CA THR A 63 12.23 2.97 -14.90
C THR A 63 11.07 3.78 -15.48
N ARG A 64 10.53 4.75 -14.73
CA ARG A 64 9.48 5.64 -15.22
C ARG A 64 9.93 6.46 -16.42
N GLU A 65 11.16 6.98 -16.39
CA GLU A 65 11.71 7.74 -17.51
C GLU A 65 11.92 6.85 -18.75
N ARG A 66 12.43 5.63 -18.59
CA ARG A 66 12.55 4.67 -19.70
C ARG A 66 11.19 4.32 -20.30
N VAL A 67 10.20 4.04 -19.48
CA VAL A 67 8.82 3.79 -19.94
C VAL A 67 8.26 4.99 -20.71
N ARG A 68 8.47 6.20 -20.20
CA ARG A 68 8.06 7.43 -20.91
C ARG A 68 8.70 7.53 -22.29
N ARG A 69 10.00 7.26 -22.40
CA ARG A 69 10.74 7.30 -23.67
C ARG A 69 10.24 6.24 -24.65
N ILE A 70 10.01 5.01 -24.19
CA ILE A 70 9.44 3.94 -25.03
C ILE A 70 8.08 4.35 -25.59
N LEU A 71 7.21 4.88 -24.74
CA LEU A 71 5.87 5.31 -25.15
C LEU A 71 5.89 6.54 -26.09
N ALA A 72 6.93 7.37 -26.00
CA ALA A 72 7.15 8.50 -26.91
C ALA A 72 7.82 8.10 -28.24
N GLY A 73 8.33 6.88 -28.37
CA GLY A 73 9.10 6.42 -29.52
C GLY A 73 10.56 6.87 -29.51
N ASP A 74 11.07 7.34 -28.37
CA ASP A 74 12.47 7.76 -28.18
C ASP A 74 13.39 6.61 -27.75
N ASP A 75 12.83 5.43 -27.54
CA ASP A 75 13.53 4.22 -27.11
C ASP A 75 12.87 3.01 -27.78
N ASP A 76 13.61 2.28 -28.60
CA ASP A 76 13.09 1.19 -29.44
C ASP A 76 12.88 -0.14 -28.69
N ARG A 77 13.18 -0.18 -27.39
CA ARG A 77 12.95 -1.39 -26.59
C ARG A 77 11.48 -1.69 -26.44
N LEU A 78 11.17 -2.97 -26.28
CA LEU A 78 9.82 -3.41 -25.98
C LEU A 78 9.55 -3.32 -24.46
N LEU A 79 8.47 -2.65 -24.08
CA LEU A 79 7.99 -2.65 -22.71
C LEU A 79 7.27 -3.96 -22.39
N VAL A 80 7.76 -4.69 -21.40
CA VAL A 80 7.18 -5.97 -20.94
C VAL A 80 6.74 -5.83 -19.49
N ILE A 81 5.42 -5.93 -19.24
CA ILE A 81 4.84 -5.94 -17.90
C ILE A 81 4.45 -7.37 -17.58
N ILE A 82 5.14 -8.01 -16.63
CA ILE A 82 4.99 -9.42 -16.32
C ILE A 82 5.00 -9.67 -14.82
N GLY A 83 4.15 -10.59 -14.36
CA GLY A 83 4.07 -10.96 -12.95
C GLY A 83 2.86 -11.82 -12.63
N PRO A 84 2.71 -12.23 -11.38
CA PRO A 84 1.57 -13.03 -10.93
C PRO A 84 0.24 -12.27 -11.12
N CYS A 85 -0.85 -13.01 -11.22
CA CYS A 85 -2.19 -12.43 -11.32
C CYS A 85 -2.51 -11.56 -10.09
N SER A 86 -2.19 -12.06 -8.90
CA SER A 86 -2.21 -11.28 -7.65
C SER A 86 -1.19 -11.87 -6.67
N ILE A 87 -0.67 -11.00 -5.81
CA ILE A 87 0.24 -11.41 -4.74
C ILE A 87 -0.58 -11.84 -3.54
N HIS A 88 -0.39 -13.09 -3.12
CA HIS A 88 -1.01 -13.68 -1.93
C HIS A 88 0.03 -14.21 -0.94
N ASP A 89 1.26 -14.40 -1.39
CA ASP A 89 2.39 -14.86 -0.59
C ASP A 89 3.59 -13.92 -0.82
N PRO A 90 4.00 -13.13 0.19
CA PRO A 90 5.15 -12.23 0.08
C PRO A 90 6.47 -12.95 -0.21
N GLN A 91 6.67 -14.17 0.31
CA GLN A 91 7.90 -14.91 0.10
C GLN A 91 8.02 -15.38 -1.35
N ALA A 92 6.94 -15.95 -1.88
CA ALA A 92 6.87 -16.33 -3.30
C ALA A 92 7.03 -15.12 -4.22
N ALA A 93 6.42 -13.96 -3.88
CA ALA A 93 6.58 -12.73 -4.64
C ALA A 93 8.03 -12.23 -4.66
N MET A 94 8.74 -12.32 -3.53
CA MET A 94 10.15 -11.93 -3.44
C MET A 94 11.06 -12.90 -4.20
N GLU A 95 10.77 -14.20 -4.19
CA GLU A 95 11.50 -15.19 -5.00
C GLU A 95 11.31 -14.90 -6.50
N TYR A 96 10.08 -14.68 -6.93
CA TYR A 96 9.77 -14.28 -8.30
C TYR A 96 10.53 -13.01 -8.70
N ALA A 97 10.50 -11.98 -7.86
CA ALA A 97 11.18 -10.70 -8.13
C ALA A 97 12.70 -10.88 -8.31
N ARG A 98 13.33 -11.74 -7.49
CA ARG A 98 14.78 -12.02 -7.63
C ARG A 98 15.10 -12.71 -8.96
N LYS A 99 14.29 -13.70 -9.37
CA LYS A 99 14.45 -14.37 -10.67
C LYS A 99 14.22 -13.40 -11.81
N LEU A 100 13.17 -12.61 -11.76
CA LEU A 100 12.85 -11.62 -12.78
C LEU A 100 13.93 -10.55 -12.90
N LYS A 101 14.53 -10.10 -11.79
CA LYS A 101 15.65 -9.16 -11.79
C LYS A 101 16.83 -9.70 -12.59
N ALA A 102 17.14 -10.98 -12.47
CA ALA A 102 18.21 -11.61 -13.21
C ALA A 102 17.93 -11.68 -14.72
N GLU A 103 16.69 -12.02 -15.09
CA GLU A 103 16.26 -12.04 -16.50
C GLU A 103 16.23 -10.64 -17.10
N ARG A 104 15.71 -9.65 -16.36
CA ARG A 104 15.71 -8.24 -16.77
C ARG A 104 17.12 -7.76 -17.18
N ALA A 105 18.14 -8.13 -16.40
CA ALA A 105 19.51 -7.75 -16.69
C ALA A 105 20.06 -8.36 -18.00
N LYS A 106 19.66 -9.60 -18.32
CA LYS A 106 20.09 -10.29 -19.56
C LYS A 106 19.51 -9.65 -20.82
N HIS A 107 18.36 -9.05 -20.74
CA HIS A 107 17.59 -8.52 -21.87
C HIS A 107 17.51 -7.00 -21.90
N ALA A 108 18.33 -6.32 -21.10
CA ALA A 108 18.25 -4.86 -20.90
C ALA A 108 18.41 -4.05 -22.19
N ASP A 109 19.09 -4.60 -23.20
CA ASP A 109 19.32 -3.93 -24.48
C ASP A 109 18.06 -3.90 -25.38
N THR A 110 17.16 -4.85 -25.21
CA THR A 110 15.99 -5.02 -26.10
C THR A 110 14.67 -4.90 -25.38
N LEU A 111 14.65 -5.16 -24.07
CA LEU A 111 13.43 -5.15 -23.27
C LEU A 111 13.56 -4.22 -22.06
N GLU A 112 12.53 -3.44 -21.79
CA GLU A 112 12.32 -2.85 -20.47
C GLU A 112 11.29 -3.71 -19.73
N VAL A 113 11.76 -4.49 -18.77
CA VAL A 113 10.93 -5.43 -18.03
C VAL A 113 10.50 -4.81 -16.71
N VAL A 114 9.19 -4.74 -16.49
CA VAL A 114 8.56 -4.23 -15.26
C VAL A 114 7.77 -5.34 -14.59
N MET A 115 8.02 -5.57 -13.29
CA MET A 115 7.24 -6.53 -12.54
C MET A 115 5.84 -6.01 -12.27
N ARG A 116 4.82 -6.79 -12.63
CA ARG A 116 3.46 -6.55 -12.19
C ARG A 116 3.33 -6.93 -10.73
N VAL A 117 2.90 -5.95 -9.91
CA VAL A 117 2.61 -6.15 -8.49
C VAL A 117 1.15 -5.75 -8.26
N TYR A 118 0.31 -6.74 -7.95
CA TYR A 118 -1.11 -6.53 -7.76
C TYR A 118 -1.58 -7.20 -6.48
N PHE A 119 -2.10 -6.41 -5.54
CA PHE A 119 -2.46 -6.85 -4.20
C PHE A 119 -3.95 -7.13 -4.00
N GLU A 120 -4.76 -6.82 -5.00
CA GLU A 120 -6.19 -7.09 -4.96
C GLU A 120 -6.56 -8.32 -5.77
N LYS A 121 -7.70 -8.90 -5.45
CA LYS A 121 -8.32 -9.96 -6.23
C LYS A 121 -9.80 -9.61 -6.42
N PRO A 122 -10.18 -8.98 -7.55
CA PRO A 122 -11.56 -8.66 -7.81
C PRO A 122 -12.39 -9.95 -7.91
N ARG A 123 -13.46 -10.01 -7.08
CA ARG A 123 -14.36 -11.13 -7.05
C ARG A 123 -15.80 -10.63 -7.05
N THR A 124 -16.65 -11.30 -7.81
CA THR A 124 -18.06 -10.89 -7.96
C THR A 124 -18.92 -11.28 -6.76
N THR A 125 -18.58 -12.38 -6.06
CA THR A 125 -19.39 -12.87 -4.94
C THR A 125 -18.57 -13.21 -3.71
N VAL A 126 -18.02 -14.41 -3.63
CA VAL A 126 -17.30 -14.92 -2.45
C VAL A 126 -15.87 -15.29 -2.78
N GLY A 127 -15.02 -15.31 -1.76
CA GLY A 127 -13.63 -15.72 -1.83
C GLY A 127 -12.66 -14.65 -1.34
N TRP A 128 -11.40 -15.01 -1.30
CA TRP A 128 -10.33 -14.14 -0.85
C TRP A 128 -10.27 -12.82 -1.64
N LYS A 129 -10.25 -11.69 -0.93
CA LYS A 129 -10.36 -10.34 -1.51
C LYS A 129 -9.03 -9.74 -2.00
N GLY A 130 -7.92 -10.39 -1.76
CA GLY A 130 -6.59 -9.90 -2.06
C GLY A 130 -5.80 -9.51 -0.82
N PHE A 131 -4.49 -9.49 -0.96
CA PHE A 131 -3.56 -9.28 0.15
C PHE A 131 -3.75 -7.93 0.87
N ILE A 132 -4.25 -6.91 0.17
CA ILE A 132 -4.48 -5.58 0.76
C ILE A 132 -5.68 -5.55 1.71
N ASN A 133 -6.68 -6.39 1.46
CA ASN A 133 -7.93 -6.43 2.23
C ASN A 133 -8.00 -7.61 3.21
N ASP A 134 -7.19 -8.65 2.97
CA ASP A 134 -7.20 -9.90 3.72
C ASP A 134 -5.80 -10.51 3.67
N PRO A 135 -4.86 -9.99 4.48
CA PRO A 135 -3.45 -10.37 4.43
C PRO A 135 -3.14 -11.73 5.08
N PHE A 136 -4.11 -12.35 5.84
CA PHE A 136 -3.92 -13.60 6.60
C PHE A 136 -5.09 -14.56 6.46
#